data_c4fc600f21e467663b172bf382aca981
#
_entry.id   c4fc600f21e467663b172bf382aca981
#
_cell.length_a   1.000
_cell.length_b   1.000
_cell.length_c   1.000
_cell.angle_alpha   90.00
_cell.angle_beta   90.00
_cell.angle_gamma   90.00
#
_symmetry.space_group_name_H-M   'P 1'
#
loop_
_entity.id
_entity.type
_entity.pdbx_description
1 polymer ?
#
loop_
_entity_poly.entity_id
_entity_poly.type
_entity_poly.pdbx_seq_one_letter_code
_entity_poly.pdbx_strand_id
1 'polypeptide(L)'
;MNGLANLNAAQEEGKELTVLPSNLLSGWAKQDPEAAWKWLQEGRKLRENDTKLEYFRGYRERVSPYELGQAVGSYMGFDEDGSRNLVRLLSRSRVTENTDILQGYVSAADSAERTEVVAALIRESGDYANEWGNEIRTALLSKLDPSTRLNALKQALGDLDSSERAGMGPLLLEMGHTEEELDELYREQQ
;
A
#
# COMPACT_ATOMS: atom_id res chain seq x y z
N MET A 1 8.14 -1.20 30.23
CA MET A 1 6.83 -0.84 30.75
C MET A 1 6.63 0.67 31.05
N ASN A 2 7.64 1.53 30.93
CA ASN A 2 7.51 2.93 31.36
C ASN A 2 6.99 3.93 30.28
N GLY A 3 6.83 3.51 29.02
CA GLY A 3 6.43 4.42 27.94
C GLY A 3 4.95 4.83 27.97
N LEU A 4 4.05 3.89 28.26
CA LEU A 4 2.60 4.15 28.33
C LEU A 4 2.21 4.95 29.59
N ALA A 5 2.89 4.69 30.71
CA ALA A 5 2.67 5.46 31.94
C ALA A 5 3.05 6.94 31.76
N ASN A 6 4.10 7.24 30.99
CA ASN A 6 4.51 8.61 30.68
C ASN A 6 3.56 9.30 29.68
N LEU A 7 2.92 8.54 28.76
CA LEU A 7 1.90 9.07 27.85
C LEU A 7 0.63 9.46 28.61
N ASN A 8 0.16 8.62 29.50
CA ASN A 8 -1.02 8.91 30.32
C ASN A 8 -0.77 10.10 31.26
N ALA A 9 0.41 10.20 31.88
CA ALA A 9 0.78 11.32 32.74
C ALA A 9 0.87 12.66 31.97
N ALA A 10 1.38 12.66 30.72
CA ALA A 10 1.45 13.84 29.89
C ALA A 10 0.08 14.31 29.39
N GLN A 11 -0.86 13.36 29.20
CA GLN A 11 -2.24 13.65 28.81
C GLN A 11 -3.04 14.26 29.99
N GLU A 12 -2.78 13.79 31.22
CA GLU A 12 -3.37 14.34 32.44
C GLU A 12 -2.84 15.77 32.75
N GLU A 13 -1.63 16.11 32.38
CA GLU A 13 -1.05 17.44 32.57
C GLU A 13 -1.49 18.47 31.51
N GLY A 14 -2.37 18.13 30.56
CA GLY A 14 -2.84 19.04 29.52
C GLY A 14 -1.75 19.50 28.54
N LYS A 15 -0.56 18.87 28.55
CA LYS A 15 0.49 19.10 27.57
C LYS A 15 0.07 18.47 26.24
N GLU A 16 -0.22 19.29 25.25
CA GLU A 16 -0.37 18.83 23.87
C GLU A 16 0.90 18.06 23.48
N LEU A 17 0.83 16.73 23.48
CA LEU A 17 1.85 15.88 22.88
C LEU A 17 1.77 16.06 21.37
N THR A 18 2.43 17.09 20.87
CA THR A 18 2.39 17.46 19.45
C THR A 18 3.18 16.52 18.54
N VAL A 19 4.05 15.68 19.08
CA VAL A 19 4.83 14.71 18.33
C VAL A 19 5.16 13.50 19.21
N LEU A 20 4.60 12.33 18.89
CA LEU A 20 5.07 11.07 19.43
C LEU A 20 6.34 10.63 18.68
N PRO A 21 7.41 10.24 19.38
CA PRO A 21 8.51 9.52 18.72
C PRO A 21 7.97 8.28 18.01
N SER A 22 8.42 8.06 16.77
CA SER A 22 7.89 7.00 15.89
C SER A 22 7.91 5.61 16.53
N ASN A 23 8.95 5.29 17.29
CA ASN A 23 9.08 4.02 18.00
C ASN A 23 8.04 3.83 19.13
N LEU A 24 7.52 4.91 19.71
CA LEU A 24 6.47 4.82 20.73
C LEU A 24 5.12 4.48 20.12
N LEU A 25 4.78 5.09 18.98
CA LEU A 25 3.53 4.79 18.28
C LEU A 25 3.48 3.35 17.78
N SER A 26 4.56 2.90 17.15
CA SER A 26 4.70 1.50 16.72
C SER A 26 4.58 0.53 17.90
N GLY A 27 5.23 0.82 19.03
CA GLY A 27 5.10 0.04 20.25
C GLY A 27 3.68 0.05 20.84
N TRP A 28 2.98 1.18 20.74
CA TRP A 28 1.60 1.30 21.20
C TRP A 28 0.64 0.54 20.29
N ALA A 29 0.74 0.68 18.97
CA ALA A 29 -0.06 -0.05 18.00
C ALA A 29 0.11 -1.58 18.14
N LYS A 30 1.28 -2.04 18.57
CA LYS A 30 1.53 -3.44 18.89
C LYS A 30 0.80 -3.91 20.16
N GLN A 31 0.57 -3.05 21.14
CA GLN A 31 -0.06 -3.39 22.40
C GLN A 31 -1.57 -3.15 22.38
N ASP A 32 -1.99 -1.99 21.92
CA ASP A 32 -3.38 -1.55 21.83
C ASP A 32 -3.61 -0.77 20.54
N PRO A 33 -3.90 -1.47 19.43
CA PRO A 33 -4.06 -0.86 18.13
C PRO A 33 -5.27 0.08 18.06
N GLU A 34 -6.37 -0.22 18.77
CA GLU A 34 -7.58 0.60 18.74
C GLU A 34 -7.35 1.96 19.37
N ALA A 35 -6.74 1.99 20.56
CA ALA A 35 -6.42 3.25 21.23
C ALA A 35 -5.36 4.06 20.47
N ALA A 36 -4.34 3.40 19.91
CA ALA A 36 -3.33 4.05 19.07
C ALA A 36 -3.94 4.66 17.81
N TRP A 37 -4.89 3.96 17.17
CA TRP A 37 -5.57 4.47 16.00
C TRP A 37 -6.51 5.64 16.32
N LYS A 38 -7.29 5.53 17.39
CA LYS A 38 -8.15 6.61 17.87
C LYS A 38 -7.34 7.88 18.13
N TRP A 39 -6.20 7.76 18.79
CA TRP A 39 -5.30 8.88 19.03
C TRP A 39 -4.80 9.51 17.72
N LEU A 40 -4.46 8.70 16.71
CA LEU A 40 -4.08 9.19 15.39
C LEU A 40 -5.20 10.02 14.72
N GLN A 41 -6.45 9.57 14.82
CA GLN A 41 -7.59 10.28 14.26
C GLN A 41 -7.86 11.61 14.98
N GLU A 42 -7.63 11.67 16.29
CA GLU A 42 -7.82 12.87 17.12
C GLU A 42 -6.65 13.87 17.01
N GLY A 43 -5.48 13.41 16.61
CA GLY A 43 -4.24 14.18 16.55
C GLY A 43 -4.13 15.10 15.34
N ARG A 44 -4.68 16.30 15.41
CA ARG A 44 -4.83 17.27 14.31
C ARG A 44 -3.55 17.89 13.73
N LYS A 45 -2.33 17.55 14.17
CA LYS A 45 -1.09 18.23 13.80
C LYS A 45 0.09 17.33 13.41
N LEU A 46 -0.13 16.06 13.20
CA LEU A 46 0.93 15.13 12.83
C LEU A 46 1.19 15.19 11.32
N ARG A 47 2.44 14.96 10.90
CA ARG A 47 2.78 14.65 9.51
C ARG A 47 2.08 13.34 9.17
N GLU A 48 0.92 13.47 8.58
CA GLU A 48 -0.13 12.45 8.58
C GLU A 48 0.34 11.10 8.03
N ASN A 49 1.11 11.11 6.94
CA ASN A 49 1.54 9.89 6.28
C ASN A 49 2.62 9.11 7.04
N ASP A 50 3.64 9.80 7.57
CA ASP A 50 4.73 9.12 8.30
C ASP A 50 4.21 8.50 9.60
N THR A 51 3.26 9.14 10.24
CA THR A 51 2.70 8.67 11.51
C THR A 51 1.78 7.46 11.32
N LYS A 52 0.98 7.44 10.25
CA LYS A 52 0.17 6.27 9.88
C LYS A 52 1.06 5.07 9.55
N LEU A 53 2.17 5.27 8.83
CA LEU A 53 3.13 4.20 8.53
C LEU A 53 3.75 3.59 9.81
N GLU A 54 4.06 4.40 10.80
CA GLU A 54 4.57 3.90 12.08
C GLU A 54 3.52 3.10 12.87
N TYR A 55 2.24 3.50 12.81
CA TYR A 55 1.15 2.70 13.36
C TYR A 55 1.10 1.32 12.71
N PHE A 56 1.08 1.25 11.37
CA PHE A 56 1.01 -0.03 10.66
C PHE A 56 2.25 -0.91 10.86
N ARG A 57 3.41 -0.32 11.12
CA ARG A 57 4.61 -1.06 11.50
C ARG A 57 4.42 -1.84 12.81
N GLY A 58 3.73 -1.28 13.79
CA GLY A 58 3.38 -1.98 15.03
C GLY A 58 2.21 -2.95 14.85
N TYR A 59 1.19 -2.52 14.13
CA TYR A 59 -0.03 -3.29 13.90
C TYR A 59 0.22 -4.61 13.16
N ARG A 60 1.15 -4.64 12.19
CA ARG A 60 1.52 -5.86 11.44
C ARG A 60 1.97 -7.03 12.31
N GLU A 61 2.43 -6.80 13.52
CA GLU A 61 2.83 -7.87 14.44
C GLU A 61 1.62 -8.55 15.12
N ARG A 62 0.41 -8.01 14.91
CA ARG A 62 -0.83 -8.48 15.52
C ARG A 62 -1.75 -9.23 14.56
N VAL A 63 -1.56 -9.05 13.27
CA VAL A 63 -2.46 -9.53 12.21
C VAL A 63 -1.68 -10.26 11.13
N SER A 64 -2.38 -11.07 10.33
CA SER A 64 -1.78 -11.66 9.14
C SER A 64 -1.45 -10.58 8.09
N PRO A 65 -0.53 -10.85 7.15
CA PRO A 65 -0.24 -9.92 6.06
C PRO A 65 -1.49 -9.55 5.25
N TYR A 66 -2.40 -10.48 5.01
CA TYR A 66 -3.66 -10.23 4.32
C TYR A 66 -4.57 -9.26 5.09
N GLU A 67 -4.77 -9.49 6.39
CA GLU A 67 -5.54 -8.60 7.26
C GLU A 67 -4.90 -7.21 7.39
N LEU A 68 -3.56 -7.14 7.39
CA LEU A 68 -2.84 -5.87 7.34
C LEU A 68 -3.20 -5.09 6.07
N GLY A 69 -3.22 -5.74 4.91
CA GLY A 69 -3.63 -5.13 3.64
C GLY A 69 -5.05 -4.57 3.71
N GLN A 70 -6.00 -5.36 4.22
CA GLN A 70 -7.38 -4.92 4.41
C GLN A 70 -7.48 -3.69 5.34
N ALA A 71 -6.75 -3.70 6.46
CA ALA A 71 -6.72 -2.59 7.39
C ALA A 71 -6.13 -1.32 6.77
N VAL A 72 -5.05 -1.45 5.98
CA VAL A 72 -4.45 -0.31 5.26
C VAL A 72 -5.48 0.32 4.32
N GLY A 73 -6.19 -0.48 3.51
CA GLY A 73 -7.25 0.01 2.63
C GLY A 73 -8.36 0.72 3.40
N SER A 74 -8.87 0.08 4.44
CA SER A 74 -9.96 0.64 5.26
C SER A 74 -9.59 1.94 5.98
N TYR A 75 -8.32 2.13 6.35
CA TYR A 75 -7.86 3.28 7.13
C TYR A 75 -7.21 4.38 6.31
N MET A 76 -6.54 4.06 5.21
CA MET A 76 -5.86 5.02 4.35
C MET A 76 -6.65 5.37 3.09
N GLY A 77 -7.68 4.57 2.76
CA GLY A 77 -8.44 4.71 1.50
C GLY A 77 -7.79 3.94 0.35
N PHE A 78 -8.43 4.02 -0.80
CA PHE A 78 -8.05 3.32 -2.04
C PHE A 78 -7.67 4.29 -3.16
N ASP A 79 -7.60 5.58 -2.85
CA ASP A 79 -7.14 6.61 -3.77
C ASP A 79 -5.61 6.56 -3.99
N GLU A 80 -5.11 7.52 -4.74
CA GLU A 80 -3.68 7.63 -5.05
C GLU A 80 -2.81 7.76 -3.78
N ASP A 81 -3.27 8.53 -2.79
CA ASP A 81 -2.54 8.68 -1.53
C ASP A 81 -2.52 7.39 -0.71
N GLY A 82 -3.63 6.65 -0.66
CA GLY A 82 -3.69 5.34 -0.02
C GLY A 82 -2.78 4.33 -0.70
N SER A 83 -2.79 4.27 -2.03
CA SER A 83 -1.91 3.41 -2.84
C SER A 83 -0.43 3.74 -2.64
N ARG A 84 -0.07 5.03 -2.64
CA ARG A 84 1.30 5.51 -2.37
C ARG A 84 1.77 5.12 -0.98
N ASN A 85 0.93 5.25 0.02
CA ASN A 85 1.28 4.88 1.40
C ASN A 85 1.42 3.36 1.55
N LEU A 86 0.59 2.57 0.88
CA LEU A 86 0.78 1.12 0.84
C LEU A 86 2.12 0.76 0.20
N VAL A 87 2.45 1.31 -0.97
CA VAL A 87 3.73 1.06 -1.66
C VAL A 87 4.92 1.42 -0.76
N ARG A 88 4.86 2.56 -0.03
CA ARG A 88 5.88 2.93 0.97
C ARG A 88 5.98 1.95 2.14
N LEU A 89 4.85 1.40 2.60
CA LEU A 89 4.86 0.37 3.64
C LEU A 89 5.54 -0.90 3.15
N LEU A 90 5.23 -1.32 1.93
CA LEU A 90 5.79 -2.51 1.28
C LEU A 90 7.28 -2.38 1.03
N SER A 91 7.77 -1.19 0.66
CA SER A 91 9.21 -0.94 0.43
C SER A 91 10.10 -1.24 1.64
N ARG A 92 9.49 -1.35 2.81
CA ARG A 92 10.17 -1.64 4.08
C ARG A 92 9.90 -3.07 4.58
N SER A 93 9.18 -3.87 3.81
CA SER A 93 8.75 -5.24 4.15
C SER A 93 9.55 -6.27 3.36
N ARG A 94 9.46 -7.54 3.75
CA ARG A 94 10.03 -8.64 2.97
C ARG A 94 9.10 -8.99 1.80
N VAL A 95 9.67 -9.30 0.65
CA VAL A 95 8.95 -9.62 -0.60
C VAL A 95 7.88 -10.70 -0.44
N THR A 96 8.15 -11.72 0.35
CA THR A 96 7.21 -12.84 0.58
C THR A 96 5.91 -12.44 1.27
N GLU A 97 5.93 -11.36 2.05
CA GLU A 97 4.74 -10.84 2.73
C GLU A 97 3.96 -9.85 1.85
N ASN A 98 4.62 -9.24 0.86
CA ASN A 98 4.05 -8.18 0.05
C ASN A 98 2.84 -8.66 -0.78
N THR A 99 2.89 -9.87 -1.32
CA THR A 99 1.80 -10.45 -2.12
C THR A 99 0.50 -10.54 -1.34
N ASP A 100 0.53 -11.03 -0.10
CA ASP A 100 -0.66 -11.19 0.72
C ASP A 100 -1.19 -9.84 1.20
N ILE A 101 -0.31 -8.87 1.51
CA ILE A 101 -0.69 -7.50 1.85
C ILE A 101 -1.39 -6.83 0.66
N LEU A 102 -0.83 -6.92 -0.55
CA LEU A 102 -1.43 -6.39 -1.77
C LEU A 102 -2.80 -7.02 -2.04
N GLN A 103 -2.90 -8.34 -1.90
CA GLN A 103 -4.15 -9.06 -2.09
C GLN A 103 -5.21 -8.61 -1.07
N GLY A 104 -4.83 -8.46 0.19
CA GLY A 104 -5.71 -7.95 1.24
C GLY A 104 -6.23 -6.55 0.93
N TYR A 105 -5.35 -5.65 0.52
CA TYR A 105 -5.70 -4.28 0.14
C TYR A 105 -6.68 -4.22 -1.04
N VAL A 106 -6.36 -4.89 -2.15
CA VAL A 106 -7.22 -4.93 -3.34
C VAL A 106 -8.57 -5.60 -3.04
N SER A 107 -8.59 -6.65 -2.21
CA SER A 107 -9.84 -7.35 -1.87
C SER A 107 -10.76 -6.51 -0.98
N ALA A 108 -10.23 -5.57 -0.23
CA ALA A 108 -11.00 -4.67 0.63
C ALA A 108 -11.69 -3.54 -0.16
N ALA A 109 -11.21 -3.23 -1.37
CA ALA A 109 -11.87 -2.29 -2.28
C ALA A 109 -13.16 -2.88 -2.87
N ASP A 110 -14.13 -2.03 -3.13
CA ASP A 110 -15.34 -2.40 -3.83
C ASP A 110 -15.02 -2.98 -5.22
N SER A 111 -15.81 -3.96 -5.65
CA SER A 111 -15.54 -4.68 -6.91
C SER A 111 -15.50 -3.76 -8.14
N ALA A 112 -16.27 -2.66 -8.13
CA ALA A 112 -16.28 -1.65 -9.18
C ALA A 112 -14.99 -0.81 -9.21
N GLU A 113 -14.34 -0.63 -8.07
CA GLU A 113 -13.15 0.22 -7.91
C GLU A 113 -11.83 -0.57 -8.03
N ARG A 114 -11.87 -1.90 -7.95
CA ARG A 114 -10.66 -2.76 -7.93
C ARG A 114 -9.71 -2.51 -9.10
N THR A 115 -10.25 -2.31 -10.29
CA THR A 115 -9.41 -2.05 -11.47
C THR A 115 -8.63 -0.75 -11.32
N GLU A 116 -9.28 0.30 -10.84
CA GLU A 116 -8.63 1.60 -10.59
C GLU A 116 -7.61 1.52 -9.46
N VAL A 117 -7.93 0.84 -8.37
CA VAL A 117 -7.00 0.58 -7.25
C VAL A 117 -5.75 -0.15 -7.73
N VAL A 118 -5.90 -1.17 -8.57
CA VAL A 118 -4.76 -1.88 -9.16
C VAL A 118 -3.95 -0.98 -10.08
N ALA A 119 -4.61 -0.17 -10.92
CA ALA A 119 -3.93 0.80 -11.78
C ALA A 119 -3.13 1.82 -10.98
N ALA A 120 -3.69 2.35 -9.88
CA ALA A 120 -2.99 3.25 -8.98
C ALA A 120 -1.75 2.59 -8.34
N LEU A 121 -1.85 1.34 -7.89
CA LEU A 121 -0.72 0.60 -7.34
C LEU A 121 0.40 0.36 -8.39
N ILE A 122 0.03 0.09 -9.64
CA ILE A 122 0.98 -0.06 -10.73
C ILE A 122 1.74 1.26 -10.97
N ARG A 123 1.04 2.39 -11.02
CA ARG A 123 1.64 3.73 -11.17
C ARG A 123 2.59 4.05 -10.03
N GLU A 124 2.13 3.95 -8.80
CA GLU A 124 2.93 4.25 -7.61
C GLU A 124 4.15 3.33 -7.45
N SER A 125 4.09 2.09 -7.95
CA SER A 125 5.24 1.19 -7.98
C SER A 125 6.29 1.60 -9.02
N GLY A 126 5.94 2.45 -9.99
CA GLY A 126 6.82 2.99 -11.02
C GLY A 126 7.93 3.86 -10.45
N ASP A 127 7.63 4.69 -9.46
CA ASP A 127 8.61 5.51 -8.74
C ASP A 127 9.79 4.70 -8.17
N TYR A 128 9.64 3.38 -8.09
CA TYR A 128 10.66 2.42 -7.68
C TYR A 128 11.12 1.59 -8.88
N ALA A 129 11.72 2.22 -9.89
CA ALA A 129 12.18 1.63 -11.15
C ALA A 129 13.35 0.62 -10.99
N ASN A 130 13.36 -0.14 -9.90
CA ASN A 130 14.31 -1.16 -9.57
C ASN A 130 13.62 -2.54 -9.50
N GLU A 131 14.42 -3.56 -9.22
CA GLU A 131 13.99 -4.95 -9.05
C GLU A 131 12.75 -5.08 -8.12
N TRP A 132 12.66 -4.26 -7.10
CA TRP A 132 11.56 -4.24 -6.14
C TRP A 132 10.22 -3.76 -6.73
N GLY A 133 10.21 -2.72 -7.59
CA GLY A 133 9.00 -2.26 -8.29
C GLY A 133 8.43 -3.36 -9.19
N ASN A 134 9.29 -4.09 -9.89
CA ASN A 134 8.89 -5.24 -10.72
C ASN A 134 8.33 -6.39 -9.88
N GLU A 135 8.89 -6.66 -8.70
CA GLU A 135 8.37 -7.68 -7.78
C GLU A 135 6.96 -7.33 -7.29
N ILE A 136 6.68 -6.07 -6.95
CA ILE A 136 5.33 -5.63 -6.57
C ILE A 136 4.35 -5.80 -7.74
N ARG A 137 4.72 -5.36 -8.95
CA ARG A 137 3.88 -5.50 -10.14
C ARG A 137 3.59 -6.97 -10.44
N THR A 138 4.60 -7.82 -10.38
CA THR A 138 4.46 -9.27 -10.54
C THR A 138 3.51 -9.86 -9.51
N ALA A 139 3.72 -9.54 -8.23
CA ALA A 139 2.88 -10.02 -7.14
C ALA A 139 1.42 -9.57 -7.29
N LEU A 140 1.20 -8.31 -7.68
CA LEU A 140 -0.12 -7.74 -7.89
C LEU A 140 -0.83 -8.38 -9.09
N LEU A 141 -0.17 -8.38 -10.25
CA LEU A 141 -0.75 -8.83 -11.51
C LEU A 141 -0.99 -10.35 -11.55
N SER A 142 -0.13 -11.15 -10.90
CA SER A 142 -0.26 -12.62 -10.88
C SER A 142 -1.53 -13.13 -10.19
N LYS A 143 -2.14 -12.32 -9.33
CA LYS A 143 -3.35 -12.68 -8.56
C LYS A 143 -4.66 -12.22 -9.20
N LEU A 144 -4.57 -11.46 -10.28
CA LEU A 144 -5.73 -10.96 -11.01
C LEU A 144 -6.11 -11.91 -12.15
N ASP A 145 -7.40 -11.97 -12.46
CA ASP A 145 -7.84 -12.60 -13.70
C ASP A 145 -7.34 -11.79 -14.92
N PRO A 146 -7.20 -12.43 -16.10
CA PRO A 146 -6.61 -11.78 -17.27
C PRO A 146 -7.32 -10.49 -17.70
N SER A 147 -8.64 -10.42 -17.60
CA SER A 147 -9.42 -9.25 -18.02
C SER A 147 -9.22 -8.06 -17.09
N THR A 148 -9.27 -8.29 -15.78
CA THR A 148 -8.99 -7.25 -14.77
C THR A 148 -7.56 -6.75 -14.89
N ARG A 149 -6.60 -7.65 -15.14
CA ARG A 149 -5.18 -7.32 -15.37
C ARG A 149 -5.00 -6.37 -16.54
N LEU A 150 -5.53 -6.71 -17.72
CA LEU A 150 -5.44 -5.88 -18.91
C LEU A 150 -6.11 -4.52 -18.72
N ASN A 151 -7.29 -4.48 -18.11
CA ASN A 151 -8.00 -3.23 -17.86
C ASN A 151 -7.24 -2.30 -16.90
N ALA A 152 -6.64 -2.85 -15.83
CA ALA A 152 -5.82 -2.07 -14.92
C ALA A 152 -4.57 -1.52 -15.61
N LEU A 153 -3.94 -2.32 -16.46
CA LEU A 153 -2.79 -1.89 -17.26
C LEU A 153 -3.14 -0.81 -18.27
N LYS A 154 -4.28 -0.92 -18.97
CA LYS A 154 -4.77 0.14 -19.86
C LYS A 154 -4.89 1.49 -19.14
N GLN A 155 -5.38 1.48 -17.90
CA GLN A 155 -5.49 2.69 -17.10
C GLN A 155 -4.14 3.22 -16.59
N ALA A 156 -3.19 2.32 -16.29
CA ALA A 156 -1.91 2.72 -15.72
C ALA A 156 -0.89 3.16 -16.79
N LEU A 157 -0.89 2.55 -17.96
CA LEU A 157 0.15 2.73 -19.00
C LEU A 157 0.33 4.16 -19.48
N GLY A 158 -0.73 4.97 -19.47
CA GLY A 158 -0.67 6.37 -19.86
C GLY A 158 0.31 7.19 -19.01
N ASP A 159 0.43 6.82 -17.74
CA ASP A 159 1.21 7.53 -16.73
C ASP A 159 2.61 6.92 -16.51
N LEU A 160 2.88 5.73 -17.08
CA LEU A 160 4.18 5.07 -16.99
C LEU A 160 5.17 5.64 -18.03
N ASP A 161 6.44 5.71 -17.66
CA ASP A 161 7.49 6.09 -18.59
C ASP A 161 7.78 4.98 -19.63
N SER A 162 8.59 5.29 -20.64
CA SER A 162 8.91 4.34 -21.72
C SER A 162 9.69 3.11 -21.25
N SER A 163 10.52 3.25 -20.23
CA SER A 163 11.30 2.14 -19.64
C SER A 163 10.40 1.21 -18.84
N GLU A 164 9.49 1.77 -18.07
CA GLU A 164 8.50 1.03 -17.30
C GLU A 164 7.54 0.24 -18.18
N ARG A 165 7.05 0.88 -19.26
CA ARG A 165 6.21 0.23 -20.29
C ARG A 165 6.94 -0.93 -20.93
N ALA A 166 8.21 -0.74 -21.33
CA ALA A 166 9.01 -1.79 -21.94
C ALA A 166 9.23 -3.00 -21.02
N GLY A 167 9.34 -2.77 -19.71
CA GLY A 167 9.47 -3.83 -18.69
C GLY A 167 8.21 -4.67 -18.50
N MET A 168 7.02 -4.13 -18.85
CA MET A 168 5.75 -4.85 -18.65
C MET A 168 5.50 -5.96 -19.67
N GLY A 169 5.99 -5.80 -20.92
CA GLY A 169 5.77 -6.77 -21.99
C GLY A 169 6.23 -8.19 -21.64
N PRO A 170 7.50 -8.41 -21.28
CA PRO A 170 7.99 -9.72 -20.88
C PRO A 170 7.21 -10.34 -19.73
N LEU A 171 6.85 -9.54 -18.73
CA LEU A 171 6.08 -9.98 -17.57
C LEU A 171 4.69 -10.49 -17.97
N LEU A 172 4.00 -9.81 -18.87
CA LEU A 172 2.67 -10.19 -19.34
C LEU A 172 2.71 -11.46 -20.20
N LEU A 173 3.75 -11.63 -21.02
CA LEU A 173 3.97 -12.88 -21.78
C LEU A 173 4.18 -14.07 -20.83
N GLU A 174 4.97 -13.90 -19.76
CA GLU A 174 5.15 -14.93 -18.71
C GLU A 174 3.83 -15.26 -18.00
N MET A 175 2.92 -14.31 -17.89
CA MET A 175 1.59 -14.49 -17.31
C MET A 175 0.55 -15.06 -18.29
N GLY A 176 0.97 -15.43 -19.50
CA GLY A 176 0.14 -16.12 -20.50
C GLY A 176 -0.65 -15.20 -21.43
N HIS A 177 -0.35 -13.91 -21.47
CA HIS A 177 -0.88 -13.01 -22.48
C HIS A 177 -0.21 -13.23 -23.83
N THR A 178 -0.91 -12.92 -24.91
CA THR A 178 -0.40 -13.05 -26.28
C THR A 178 0.27 -11.77 -26.76
N GLU A 179 1.16 -11.87 -27.76
CA GLU A 179 1.75 -10.69 -28.41
C GLU A 179 0.68 -9.78 -29.05
N GLU A 180 -0.42 -10.37 -29.56
CA GLU A 180 -1.53 -9.61 -30.13
C GLU A 180 -2.25 -8.76 -29.08
N GLU A 181 -2.49 -9.31 -27.88
CA GLU A 181 -3.07 -8.56 -26.75
C GLU A 181 -2.16 -7.42 -26.30
N LEU A 182 -0.85 -7.63 -26.31
CA LEU A 182 0.12 -6.59 -25.96
C LEU A 182 0.18 -5.49 -27.04
N ASP A 183 0.19 -5.85 -28.31
CA ASP A 183 0.17 -4.90 -29.41
C ASP A 183 -1.09 -4.02 -29.38
N GLU A 184 -2.24 -4.60 -29.07
CA GLU A 184 -3.49 -3.86 -28.90
C GLU A 184 -3.38 -2.90 -27.70
N LEU A 185 -2.91 -3.41 -26.56
CA LEU A 185 -2.71 -2.63 -25.33
C LEU A 185 -1.82 -1.39 -25.55
N TYR A 186 -0.71 -1.54 -26.27
CA TYR A 186 0.22 -0.43 -26.54
C TYR A 186 -0.26 0.51 -27.65
N ARG A 187 -1.05 0.02 -28.60
CA ARG A 187 -1.61 0.83 -29.68
C ARG A 187 -2.67 1.81 -29.20
N GLU A 188 -3.47 1.42 -28.22
CA GLU A 188 -4.49 2.28 -27.62
C GLU A 188 -3.89 3.47 -26.82
N GLN A 189 -2.58 3.45 -26.57
CA GLN A 189 -1.86 4.46 -25.77
C GLN A 189 -1.02 5.44 -26.64
N GLN A 190 -1.10 5.36 -27.96
CA GLN A 190 -0.46 6.30 -28.92
C GLN A 190 -1.43 7.39 -29.36
#